data_68344be53b39e34b8adaa86eb85605ac
#
_entry.id   68344be53b39e34b8adaa86eb85605ac
#
_cell.length_a   1.000
_cell.length_b   1.000
_cell.length_c   1.000
_cell.angle_alpha   90.00
_cell.angle_beta   90.00
_cell.angle_gamma   90.00
#
_symmetry.space_group_name_H-M   'P 1'
#
loop_
_entity.id
_entity.type
_entity.pdbx_description
1 polymer ?
#
loop_
_entity_poly.entity_id
_entity_poly.type
_entity_poly.pdbx_seq_one_letter_code
_entity_poly.pdbx_strand_id
1 'polypeptide(L)'
;NPYAHYTTTGPEIWQQTGGRISHFVSSMGTTGTITGVSRFLREQAKPVSIIGLQPEEGSSIPGIRRWPAEYMPGIFNASLVDQVLDIHQRDAENTMRALAVREGIFCGVSSGGAVAGAIRVANENPGAVVVAIICDRGDRYLSTGVFGEESYAQGAGI
;
A
#
# COMPACT_ATOMS: atom_id res chain seq x y z
N ASN A 1 -9.88 8.88 -8.47
CA ASN A 1 -9.66 10.24 -8.94
C ASN A 1 -8.46 10.87 -8.22
N PRO A 2 -7.33 11.13 -8.91
CA PRO A 2 -6.13 11.70 -8.29
C PRO A 2 -6.39 13.05 -7.60
N TYR A 3 -7.27 13.87 -8.16
CA TYR A 3 -7.59 15.19 -7.59
C TYR A 3 -8.21 15.09 -6.20
N ALA A 4 -9.09 14.13 -5.95
CA ALA A 4 -9.66 13.92 -4.63
C ALA A 4 -8.57 13.57 -3.59
N HIS A 5 -7.63 12.70 -3.95
CA HIS A 5 -6.51 12.34 -3.07
C HIS A 5 -5.51 13.48 -2.89
N TYR A 6 -5.33 14.32 -3.90
CA TYR A 6 -4.51 15.51 -3.80
C TYR A 6 -5.10 16.54 -2.83
N THR A 7 -6.42 16.74 -2.85
CA THR A 7 -7.10 17.76 -2.04
C THR A 7 -7.50 17.29 -0.64
N THR A 8 -7.54 15.98 -0.39
CA THR A 8 -7.98 15.41 0.90
C THR A 8 -6.95 14.49 1.52
N THR A 9 -6.68 13.33 0.96
CA THR A 9 -5.82 12.30 1.54
C THR A 9 -4.39 12.79 1.76
N GLY A 10 -3.81 13.47 0.81
CA GLY A 10 -2.46 14.04 0.91
C GLY A 10 -2.33 15.03 2.07
N PRO A 11 -3.17 16.08 2.14
CA PRO A 11 -3.19 17.01 3.26
C PRO A 11 -3.42 16.36 4.62
N GLU A 12 -4.33 15.39 4.71
CA GLU A 12 -4.60 14.66 5.96
C GLU A 12 -3.37 13.89 6.44
N ILE A 13 -2.69 13.17 5.55
CA ILE A 13 -1.45 12.44 5.89
C ILE A 13 -0.40 13.42 6.41
N TRP A 14 -0.19 14.53 5.73
CA TRP A 14 0.78 15.54 6.13
C TRP A 14 0.46 16.12 7.51
N GLN A 15 -0.78 16.50 7.72
CA GLN A 15 -1.25 17.07 9.00
C GLN A 15 -1.15 16.06 10.14
N GLN A 16 -1.63 14.84 9.94
CA GLN A 16 -1.65 13.81 10.98
C GLN A 16 -0.26 13.33 11.38
N THR A 17 0.71 13.40 10.48
CA THR A 17 2.11 13.10 10.79
C THR A 17 2.90 14.33 11.28
N GLY A 18 2.26 15.51 11.35
CA GLY A 18 2.94 16.76 11.69
C GLY A 18 4.07 17.09 10.72
N GLY A 19 3.94 16.73 9.46
CA GLY A 19 4.97 16.87 8.43
C GLY A 19 6.19 15.97 8.63
N ARG A 20 6.13 14.98 9.52
CA ARG A 20 7.23 14.05 9.81
C ARG A 20 7.30 12.87 8.87
N ILE A 21 6.29 12.63 8.05
CA ILE A 21 6.30 11.55 7.05
C ILE A 21 7.58 11.60 6.22
N SER A 22 8.25 10.45 6.08
CA SER A 22 9.45 10.29 5.26
C SER A 22 9.23 9.36 4.06
N HIS A 23 8.31 8.40 4.18
CA HIS A 23 8.01 7.42 3.15
C HIS A 23 6.50 7.20 3.05
N PHE A 24 5.99 7.25 1.83
CA PHE A 24 4.60 6.94 1.50
C PHE A 24 4.54 5.67 0.66
N VAL A 25 3.80 4.67 1.12
CA VAL A 25 3.67 3.35 0.47
C VAL A 25 2.23 3.14 0.02
N SER A 26 2.03 2.87 -1.25
CA SER A 26 0.71 2.68 -1.84
C SER A 26 0.68 1.54 -2.84
N SER A 27 -0.29 0.65 -2.69
CA SER A 27 -0.61 -0.35 -3.71
C SER A 27 -1.09 0.32 -5.00
N MET A 28 -0.58 -0.14 -6.13
CA MET A 28 -0.92 0.41 -7.44
C MET A 28 -2.04 -0.42 -8.10
N GLY A 29 -3.29 0.01 -7.91
CA GLY A 29 -4.45 -0.47 -8.65
C GLY A 29 -4.73 0.44 -9.83
N THR A 30 -5.71 1.35 -9.69
CA THR A 30 -6.01 2.39 -10.70
C THR A 30 -4.96 3.50 -10.74
N THR A 31 -4.03 3.54 -9.79
CA THR A 31 -2.99 4.56 -9.58
C THR A 31 -3.47 5.94 -9.14
N GLY A 32 -4.77 6.10 -8.89
CA GLY A 32 -5.34 7.39 -8.47
C GLY A 32 -4.83 7.88 -7.11
N THR A 33 -4.74 6.97 -6.14
CA THR A 33 -4.27 7.29 -4.78
C THR A 33 -2.80 7.73 -4.79
N ILE A 34 -1.93 6.90 -5.37
CA ILE A 34 -0.49 7.21 -5.42
C ILE A 34 -0.21 8.50 -6.20
N THR A 35 -0.91 8.72 -7.30
CA THR A 35 -0.73 9.93 -8.12
C THR A 35 -1.18 11.19 -7.36
N GLY A 36 -2.34 11.16 -6.73
CA GLY A 36 -2.87 12.33 -6.02
C GLY A 36 -2.08 12.67 -4.77
N VAL A 37 -1.79 11.67 -3.93
CA VAL A 37 -1.03 11.88 -2.69
C VAL A 37 0.41 12.29 -2.98
N SER A 38 1.09 11.62 -3.91
CA SER A 38 2.47 11.95 -4.24
C SER A 38 2.62 13.36 -4.82
N ARG A 39 1.68 13.79 -5.66
CA ARG A 39 1.66 15.16 -6.16
C ARG A 39 1.60 16.18 -5.02
N PHE A 40 0.72 15.99 -4.04
CA PHE A 40 0.65 16.85 -2.87
C PHE A 40 1.94 16.82 -2.05
N LEU A 41 2.48 15.63 -1.78
CA LEU A 41 3.69 15.49 -0.97
C LEU A 41 4.93 16.09 -1.62
N ARG A 42 5.01 16.09 -2.95
CA ARG A 42 6.11 16.74 -3.71
C ARG A 42 6.11 18.26 -3.57
N GLU A 43 4.98 18.87 -3.26
CA GLU A 43 4.86 20.32 -3.07
C GLU A 43 5.24 20.77 -1.64
N GLN A 44 5.50 19.80 -0.74
CA GLN A 44 5.88 20.13 0.62
C GLN A 44 7.37 20.45 0.75
N ALA A 45 7.73 21.21 1.80
CA ALA A 45 9.11 21.65 2.02
C ALA A 45 10.08 20.51 2.36
N LYS A 46 9.56 19.39 2.91
CA LYS A 46 10.35 18.21 3.26
C LYS A 46 10.17 17.13 2.20
N PRO A 47 11.26 16.54 1.67
CA PRO A 47 11.16 15.45 0.71
C PRO A 47 10.54 14.19 1.36
N VAL A 48 9.65 13.53 0.62
CA VAL A 48 9.02 12.26 0.99
C VAL A 48 9.28 11.25 -0.12
N SER A 49 9.81 10.08 0.23
CA SER A 49 9.99 8.98 -0.71
C SER A 49 8.65 8.32 -1.02
N ILE A 50 8.34 8.18 -2.29
CA ILE A 50 7.09 7.61 -2.79
C ILE A 50 7.37 6.20 -3.31
N ILE A 51 6.74 5.20 -2.69
CA ILE A 51 6.91 3.80 -3.02
C ILE A 51 5.58 3.21 -3.52
N GLY A 52 5.56 2.77 -4.78
CA GLY A 52 4.47 2.02 -5.35
C GLY A 52 4.67 0.52 -5.15
N LEU A 53 3.58 -0.22 -5.00
CA LEU A 53 3.60 -1.67 -4.90
C LEU A 53 2.85 -2.30 -6.06
N GLN A 54 3.43 -3.35 -6.63
CA GLN A 54 2.80 -4.20 -7.63
C GLN A 54 2.93 -5.67 -7.25
N PRO A 55 2.05 -6.56 -7.75
CA PRO A 55 2.21 -7.99 -7.53
C PRO A 55 3.51 -8.48 -8.15
N GLU A 56 4.21 -9.36 -7.46
CA GLU A 56 5.30 -10.14 -8.05
C GLU A 56 4.80 -10.92 -9.28
N GLU A 57 5.69 -11.19 -10.22
CA GLU A 57 5.32 -11.98 -11.40
C GLU A 57 4.76 -13.34 -11.00
N GLY A 58 3.60 -13.70 -11.56
CA GLY A 58 2.86 -14.91 -11.19
C GLY A 58 1.97 -14.78 -9.95
N SER A 59 2.05 -13.69 -9.20
CA SER A 59 1.15 -13.38 -8.09
C SER A 59 -0.11 -12.67 -8.55
N SER A 60 -1.25 -13.00 -7.92
CA SER A 60 -2.52 -12.31 -8.12
C SER A 60 -3.01 -11.75 -6.79
N ILE A 61 -3.03 -10.44 -6.68
CA ILE A 61 -3.46 -9.72 -5.47
C ILE A 61 -4.67 -8.85 -5.81
N PRO A 62 -5.86 -9.13 -5.26
CA PRO A 62 -7.02 -8.29 -5.49
C PRO A 62 -6.74 -6.83 -5.12
N GLY A 63 -7.02 -5.91 -6.05
CA GLY A 63 -6.82 -4.48 -5.85
C GLY A 63 -5.43 -3.95 -6.22
N ILE A 64 -4.46 -4.82 -6.51
CA ILE A 64 -3.14 -4.43 -7.00
C ILE A 64 -2.93 -5.01 -8.39
N ARG A 65 -2.30 -4.25 -9.27
CA ARG A 65 -2.03 -4.68 -10.65
C ARG A 65 -0.59 -4.41 -11.03
N ARG A 66 -0.01 -5.36 -11.77
CA ARG A 66 1.21 -5.14 -12.54
C ARG A 66 0.81 -4.70 -13.93
N TRP A 67 0.94 -3.41 -14.20
CA TRP A 67 0.58 -2.84 -15.48
C TRP A 67 1.68 -3.05 -16.52
N PRO A 68 1.41 -3.67 -17.67
CA PRO A 68 2.28 -3.55 -18.85
C PRO A 68 2.41 -2.07 -19.24
N ALA A 69 3.58 -1.67 -19.73
CA ALA A 69 3.86 -0.26 -20.05
C ALA A 69 2.83 0.34 -21.01
N GLU A 70 2.37 -0.45 -21.99
CA GLU A 70 1.37 -0.08 -23.00
C GLU A 70 -0.05 0.09 -22.45
N TYR A 71 -0.36 -0.49 -21.28
CA TYR A 71 -1.67 -0.40 -20.61
C TYR A 71 -1.64 0.40 -19.31
N MET A 72 -0.55 1.11 -19.05
CA MET A 72 -0.45 1.96 -17.87
C MET A 72 -1.59 3.00 -17.87
N PRO A 73 -2.31 3.15 -16.74
CA PRO A 73 -3.36 4.16 -16.63
C PRO A 73 -2.86 5.56 -17.02
N GLY A 74 -3.60 6.28 -17.86
CA GLY A 74 -3.23 7.61 -18.32
C GLY A 74 -3.14 8.67 -17.21
N ILE A 75 -3.69 8.37 -16.02
CA ILE A 75 -3.57 9.22 -14.84
C ILE A 75 -2.27 8.98 -14.05
N PHE A 76 -1.54 7.89 -14.34
CA PHE A 76 -0.30 7.55 -13.66
C PHE A 76 0.84 8.45 -14.13
N ASN A 77 1.57 9.00 -13.17
CA ASN A 77 2.78 9.77 -13.44
C ASN A 77 3.99 9.10 -12.77
N ALA A 78 4.76 8.37 -13.56
CA ALA A 78 5.94 7.64 -13.09
C ALA A 78 7.00 8.55 -12.46
N SER A 79 7.08 9.83 -12.86
CA SER A 79 8.04 10.79 -12.30
C SER A 79 7.79 11.13 -10.83
N LEU A 80 6.58 10.85 -10.32
CA LEU A 80 6.20 11.06 -8.93
C LEU A 80 6.56 9.89 -8.01
N VAL A 81 6.95 8.73 -8.58
CA VAL A 81 7.24 7.50 -7.85
C VAL A 81 8.75 7.27 -7.84
N ASP A 82 9.33 7.16 -6.65
CA ASP A 82 10.78 6.94 -6.49
C ASP A 82 11.16 5.47 -6.65
N GLN A 83 10.30 4.56 -6.20
CA GLN A 83 10.57 3.13 -6.21
C GLN A 83 9.27 2.34 -6.39
N VAL A 84 9.36 1.22 -7.10
CA VAL A 84 8.29 0.22 -7.18
C VAL A 84 8.81 -1.08 -6.59
N LEU A 85 8.08 -1.65 -5.62
CA LEU A 85 8.39 -2.92 -4.98
C LEU A 85 7.43 -4.00 -5.47
N ASP A 86 7.96 -5.18 -5.71
CA ASP A 86 7.18 -6.36 -5.97
C ASP A 86 6.76 -7.01 -4.65
N ILE A 87 5.47 -7.36 -4.53
CA ILE A 87 4.90 -8.02 -3.35
C ILE A 87 4.34 -9.38 -3.77
N HIS A 88 4.77 -10.42 -3.07
CA HIS A 88 4.23 -11.76 -3.24
C HIS A 88 2.84 -11.86 -2.63
N GLN A 89 1.92 -12.55 -3.31
CA GLN A 89 0.54 -12.77 -2.85
C GLN A 89 0.47 -13.30 -1.41
N ARG A 90 1.31 -14.29 -1.09
CA ARG A 90 1.37 -14.91 0.24
C ARG A 90 1.73 -13.90 1.34
N ASP A 91 2.66 -12.99 1.07
CA ASP A 91 3.06 -11.94 2.03
C ASP A 91 1.92 -10.94 2.27
N ALA A 92 1.21 -10.57 1.22
CA ALA A 92 0.03 -9.71 1.33
C ALA A 92 -1.08 -10.35 2.19
N GLU A 93 -1.40 -11.62 1.93
CA GLU A 93 -2.40 -12.37 2.68
C GLU A 93 -1.99 -12.60 4.14
N ASN A 94 -0.74 -13.00 4.39
CA ASN A 94 -0.23 -13.21 5.75
C ASN A 94 -0.24 -11.92 6.57
N THR A 95 0.19 -10.82 5.98
CA THR A 95 0.19 -9.52 6.64
C THR A 95 -1.22 -9.03 6.92
N MET A 96 -2.16 -9.22 5.99
CA MET A 96 -3.58 -8.92 6.19
C MET A 96 -4.14 -9.68 7.41
N ARG A 97 -3.86 -10.98 7.52
CA ARG A 97 -4.29 -11.81 8.66
C ARG A 97 -3.63 -11.36 9.97
N ALA A 98 -2.34 -11.07 9.93
CA ALA A 98 -1.60 -10.58 11.10
C ALA A 98 -2.15 -9.23 11.61
N LEU A 99 -2.52 -8.32 10.72
CA LEU A 99 -3.16 -7.05 11.07
C LEU A 99 -4.49 -7.27 11.80
N ALA A 100 -5.32 -8.21 11.34
CA ALA A 100 -6.58 -8.52 12.00
C ALA A 100 -6.37 -9.07 13.42
N VAL A 101 -5.44 -10.01 13.59
CA VAL A 101 -5.20 -10.71 14.88
C VAL A 101 -4.41 -9.87 15.87
N ARG A 102 -3.38 -9.16 15.42
CA ARG A 102 -2.44 -8.46 16.32
C ARG A 102 -2.84 -7.01 16.57
N GLU A 103 -3.43 -6.36 15.56
CA GLU A 103 -3.72 -4.92 15.61
C GLU A 103 -5.22 -4.60 15.59
N GLY A 104 -6.09 -5.60 15.41
CA GLY A 104 -7.53 -5.39 15.26
C GLY A 104 -7.91 -4.64 13.98
N ILE A 105 -7.03 -4.64 12.98
CA ILE A 105 -7.27 -3.96 11.70
C ILE A 105 -7.78 -4.99 10.69
N PHE A 106 -9.09 -4.98 10.45
CA PHE A 106 -9.75 -5.87 9.51
C PHE A 106 -9.79 -5.26 8.11
N CYS A 107 -8.75 -5.51 7.33
CA CYS A 107 -8.55 -4.92 6.00
C CYS A 107 -8.52 -5.96 4.88
N GLY A 108 -8.52 -5.49 3.62
CA GLY A 108 -8.42 -6.33 2.44
C GLY A 108 -6.98 -6.73 2.10
N VAL A 109 -6.85 -7.60 1.07
CA VAL A 109 -5.55 -8.18 0.68
C VAL A 109 -4.59 -7.12 0.15
N SER A 110 -5.05 -6.15 -0.63
CA SER A 110 -4.20 -5.05 -1.12
C SER A 110 -3.63 -4.20 0.01
N SER A 111 -4.39 -4.02 1.09
CA SER A 111 -3.95 -3.33 2.30
C SER A 111 -2.87 -4.14 3.02
N GLY A 112 -3.03 -5.46 3.11
CA GLY A 112 -1.98 -6.36 3.60
C GLY A 112 -0.70 -6.23 2.79
N GLY A 113 -0.80 -6.17 1.47
CA GLY A 113 0.34 -5.90 0.58
C GLY A 113 1.00 -4.55 0.84
N ALA A 114 0.20 -3.49 1.02
CA ALA A 114 0.72 -2.15 1.35
C ALA A 114 1.51 -2.15 2.66
N VAL A 115 0.99 -2.80 3.69
CA VAL A 115 1.66 -2.89 4.99
C VAL A 115 2.89 -3.80 4.93
N ALA A 116 2.86 -4.90 4.19
CA ALA A 116 4.03 -5.75 3.97
C ALA A 116 5.19 -4.96 3.33
N GLY A 117 4.88 -4.17 2.31
CA GLY A 117 5.85 -3.25 1.69
C GLY A 117 6.34 -2.17 2.65
N ALA A 118 5.44 -1.60 3.45
CA ALA A 118 5.79 -0.59 4.45
C ALA A 118 6.73 -1.13 5.54
N ILE A 119 6.53 -2.36 6.00
CA ILE A 119 7.42 -3.02 6.95
C ILE A 119 8.82 -3.19 6.35
N ARG A 120 8.94 -3.62 5.09
CA ARG A 120 10.23 -3.71 4.40
C ARG A 120 10.93 -2.37 4.35
N VAL A 121 10.23 -1.32 3.95
CA VAL A 121 10.76 0.05 3.90
C VAL A 121 11.21 0.53 5.29
N ALA A 122 10.41 0.28 6.33
CA ALA A 122 10.75 0.66 7.70
C ALA A 122 12.00 -0.05 8.22
N ASN A 123 12.15 -1.34 7.93
CA ASN A 123 13.32 -2.13 8.34
C ASN A 123 14.61 -1.64 7.65
N GLU A 124 14.51 -1.18 6.41
CA GLU A 124 15.65 -0.64 5.64
C GLU A 124 15.98 0.81 6.01
N ASN A 125 15.07 1.52 6.69
CA ASN A 125 15.20 2.94 7.02
C ASN A 125 14.91 3.20 8.50
N PRO A 126 15.81 2.87 9.42
CA PRO A 126 15.62 3.12 10.85
C PRO A 126 15.29 4.59 11.14
N GLY A 127 14.28 4.83 11.96
CA GLY A 127 13.79 6.17 12.29
C GLY A 127 12.84 6.79 11.27
N ALA A 128 12.52 6.10 10.17
CA ALA A 128 11.55 6.56 9.18
C ALA A 128 10.13 6.63 9.76
N VAL A 129 9.36 7.59 9.31
CA VAL A 129 7.91 7.66 9.49
C VAL A 129 7.28 7.19 8.19
N VAL A 130 6.80 5.95 8.17
CA VAL A 130 6.24 5.28 7.00
C VAL A 130 4.72 5.27 7.09
N VAL A 131 4.05 5.75 6.06
CA VAL A 131 2.59 5.71 5.95
C VAL A 131 2.18 4.77 4.81
N ALA A 132 1.31 3.81 5.12
CA ALA A 132 0.69 2.92 4.16
C ALA A 132 -0.82 3.15 4.09
N ILE A 133 -1.42 2.94 2.92
CA ILE A 133 -2.86 3.10 2.72
C ILE A 133 -3.59 1.79 2.98
N ILE A 134 -4.61 1.86 3.84
CA ILE A 134 -5.61 0.81 4.02
C ILE A 134 -6.82 1.16 3.14
N CYS A 135 -6.93 0.49 1.98
CA CYS A 135 -7.88 0.87 0.92
C CYS A 135 -9.30 0.40 1.17
N ASP A 136 -9.48 -0.76 1.79
CA ASP A 136 -10.79 -1.39 1.96
C ASP A 136 -10.82 -2.30 3.20
N ARG A 137 -12.02 -2.80 3.50
CA ARG A 137 -12.28 -3.67 4.64
C ARG A 137 -12.21 -5.15 4.25
N GLY A 138 -11.86 -5.99 5.23
CA GLY A 138 -11.70 -7.42 5.07
C GLY A 138 -13.00 -8.17 4.78
N ASP A 139 -14.16 -7.63 5.15
CA ASP A 139 -15.48 -8.25 4.92
C ASP A 139 -15.75 -8.53 3.43
N ARG A 140 -15.15 -7.78 2.52
CA ARG A 140 -15.24 -8.03 1.08
C ARG A 140 -14.61 -9.35 0.63
N TYR A 141 -13.76 -9.94 1.46
CA TYR A 141 -12.97 -11.15 1.11
C TYR A 141 -13.35 -12.38 1.92
N LEU A 142 -14.42 -12.33 2.72
CA LEU A 142 -14.87 -13.47 3.53
C LEU A 142 -15.21 -14.70 2.69
N SER A 143 -15.81 -14.51 1.51
CA SER A 143 -16.16 -15.60 0.60
C SER A 143 -14.97 -16.23 -0.12
N THR A 144 -13.80 -15.62 -0.05
CA THR A 144 -12.58 -16.10 -0.74
C THR A 144 -11.82 -17.16 0.06
N GLY A 145 -12.16 -17.35 1.34
CA GLY A 145 -11.47 -18.29 2.25
C GLY A 145 -10.14 -17.79 2.80
N VAL A 146 -9.69 -16.57 2.47
CA VAL A 146 -8.39 -16.01 2.95
C VAL A 146 -8.33 -15.83 4.48
N PHE A 147 -9.49 -15.80 5.16
CA PHE A 147 -9.62 -15.73 6.62
C PHE A 147 -9.99 -17.09 7.26
N GLY A 148 -9.96 -18.20 6.51
CA GLY A 148 -10.27 -19.52 7.04
C GLY A 148 -9.19 -20.03 8.01
N GLU A 149 -9.56 -20.97 8.90
CA GLU A 149 -8.66 -21.54 9.92
C GLU A 149 -7.37 -22.11 9.33
N GLU A 150 -7.43 -22.82 8.21
CA GLU A 150 -6.27 -23.36 7.50
C GLU A 150 -5.30 -22.26 7.04
N SER A 151 -5.85 -21.08 6.70
CA SER A 151 -5.06 -19.92 6.27
C SER A 151 -4.25 -19.30 7.42
N TYR A 152 -4.78 -19.33 8.65
CA TYR A 152 -4.08 -18.84 9.84
C TYR A 152 -2.94 -19.78 10.26
N ALA A 153 -3.11 -21.08 10.11
CA ALA A 153 -2.09 -22.07 10.43
C ALA A 153 -0.81 -21.91 9.57
N GLN A 154 -0.96 -21.46 8.32
CA GLN A 154 0.16 -21.20 7.39
C GLN A 154 0.86 -19.86 7.65
N GLY A 155 0.21 -18.93 8.34
CA GLY A 155 0.73 -17.58 8.65
C GLY A 155 1.44 -17.44 9.98
N ALA A 156 1.48 -18.48 10.81
CA ALA A 156 2.08 -18.43 12.16
C ALA A 156 3.62 -18.39 12.18
N GLY A 157 4.26 -18.24 11.04
CA GLY A 157 5.71 -18.23 10.87
C GLY A 157 6.34 -16.86 10.58
N ILE A 158 5.70 -15.75 11.06
CA ILE A 158 6.29 -14.39 10.99
C ILE A 158 6.72 -13.95 12.37
#